data_5d2075344d8bc05739b0b6f422566fe3
#
_entry.id   5d2075344d8bc05739b0b6f422566fe3
#
_cell.length_a   1.000
_cell.length_b   1.000
_cell.length_c   1.000
_cell.angle_alpha   90.00
_cell.angle_beta   90.00
_cell.angle_gamma   90.00
#
_symmetry.space_group_name_H-M   'P 1'
#
loop_
_entity.id
_entity.type
_entity.pdbx_description
1 polymer ?
#
loop_
_entity_poly.entity_id
_entity_poly.type
_entity_poly.pdbx_seq_one_letter_code
_entity_poly.pdbx_strand_id
1 'polypeptide(L)'
;MANVVVVGSQWGDEGKGKIVDWLSEQADVVVRFQGGHNAGHTLVIGGKTYKLSLLPSGVVRNKLSVIGNGVVLDPKALVDEIGRLKEQGVTVTPDNLQIAENVTLILPLHSELDQAREKASGKGAIGTTGRGIGPAYEDKVGRRAIRLMDLADLQALNGKITRLLTHHNALRRGLGMPEIAERDVYDHLSAIAPKVLPFMNSVWSMLDEKRREGKRILFEGAQGALLDIDHGTYPYVTSSNTVAAQAATGSGLGPNAIGYVLGITKAYTTRVGSGPFPTEQLNDIGKTLGERGREFGTVTGRARRCGWFDAALVRQTVRTCGIQGIALTKLDILDGFPEIKICVGYKLDGRTIDYLPASEHAQSRVEPIYETAEGWNEATAKARSWAQLPGAAVKYVRRIEELIGCPVALLSTSPEREDTILMQNPFEA
;
A
#
# COMPACT_ATOMS: atom_id res chain seq x y z
N MET A 1 12.82 12.39 -18.39
CA MET A 1 12.94 11.27 -17.46
C MET A 1 11.58 11.04 -16.83
N ALA A 2 11.11 9.81 -16.78
CA ALA A 2 9.79 9.51 -16.25
C ALA A 2 9.81 9.48 -14.72
N ASN A 3 8.79 10.06 -14.08
CA ASN A 3 8.48 9.74 -12.70
C ASN A 3 7.89 8.33 -12.65
N VAL A 4 8.06 7.62 -11.55
CA VAL A 4 7.55 6.26 -11.39
C VAL A 4 6.55 6.21 -10.25
N VAL A 5 5.36 5.66 -10.50
CA VAL A 5 4.36 5.36 -9.47
C VAL A 5 4.32 3.86 -9.24
N VAL A 6 4.53 3.43 -8.00
CA VAL A 6 4.45 2.01 -7.60
C VAL A 6 3.15 1.77 -6.86
N VAL A 7 2.34 0.83 -7.37
CA VAL A 7 1.09 0.40 -6.73
C VAL A 7 1.06 -1.12 -6.59
N GLY A 8 0.40 -1.64 -5.56
CA GLY A 8 0.06 -3.06 -5.50
C GLY A 8 -1.12 -3.34 -6.43
N SER A 9 -1.04 -4.37 -7.26
CA SER A 9 -2.11 -4.71 -8.21
C SER A 9 -3.16 -5.66 -7.66
N GLN A 10 -2.99 -6.16 -6.44
CA GLN A 10 -3.85 -7.13 -5.77
C GLN A 10 -4.37 -6.55 -4.43
N TRP A 11 -4.48 -7.37 -3.37
CA TRP A 11 -4.94 -6.95 -2.04
C TRP A 11 -3.81 -6.52 -1.08
N GLY A 12 -2.71 -5.98 -1.57
CA GLY A 12 -1.54 -5.68 -0.76
C GLY A 12 -0.64 -6.90 -0.54
N ASP A 13 0.46 -6.67 0.18
CA ASP A 13 1.44 -7.72 0.50
C ASP A 13 2.08 -8.41 -0.72
N GLU A 14 2.08 -7.76 -1.88
CA GLU A 14 2.66 -8.27 -3.13
C GLU A 14 4.20 -8.29 -3.12
N GLY A 15 4.85 -7.88 -2.03
CA GLY A 15 6.31 -7.79 -1.95
C GLY A 15 6.88 -6.46 -2.45
N LYS A 16 6.11 -5.38 -2.34
CA LYS A 16 6.50 -4.02 -2.79
C LYS A 16 7.87 -3.58 -2.25
N GLY A 17 8.19 -3.92 -0.99
CA GLY A 17 9.40 -3.43 -0.33
C GLY A 17 10.68 -3.67 -1.11
N LYS A 18 10.90 -4.87 -1.66
CA LYS A 18 12.08 -5.21 -2.48
C LYS A 18 12.19 -4.32 -3.73
N ILE A 19 11.08 -4.16 -4.45
CA ILE A 19 11.05 -3.41 -5.72
C ILE A 19 11.18 -1.90 -5.45
N VAL A 20 10.50 -1.41 -4.43
CA VAL A 20 10.59 -0.01 -4.00
C VAL A 20 12.02 0.32 -3.54
N ASP A 21 12.69 -0.59 -2.80
CA ASP A 21 14.08 -0.42 -2.42
C ASP A 21 15.00 -0.31 -3.65
N TRP A 22 14.82 -1.20 -4.64
CA TRP A 22 15.58 -1.17 -5.88
C TRP A 22 15.36 0.14 -6.66
N LEU A 23 14.12 0.62 -6.76
CA LEU A 23 13.77 1.88 -7.42
C LEU A 23 14.26 3.09 -6.63
N SER A 24 14.19 3.06 -5.29
CA SER A 24 14.57 4.19 -4.45
C SER A 24 16.06 4.54 -4.55
N GLU A 25 16.91 3.57 -4.90
CA GLU A 25 18.31 3.84 -5.17
C GLU A 25 18.52 4.73 -6.40
N GLN A 26 17.69 4.55 -7.42
CA GLN A 26 17.74 5.31 -8.67
C GLN A 26 16.97 6.63 -8.58
N ALA A 27 16.05 6.77 -7.62
CA ALA A 27 15.26 7.98 -7.42
C ALA A 27 16.09 9.08 -6.74
N ASP A 28 15.76 10.33 -7.03
CA ASP A 28 16.25 11.51 -6.31
C ASP A 28 15.32 11.87 -5.16
N VAL A 29 14.01 11.63 -5.33
CA VAL A 29 12.96 11.91 -4.35
C VAL A 29 12.04 10.71 -4.22
N VAL A 30 11.64 10.35 -2.99
CA VAL A 30 10.68 9.27 -2.70
C VAL A 30 9.48 9.83 -1.95
N VAL A 31 8.28 9.63 -2.47
CA VAL A 31 7.05 10.25 -1.97
C VAL A 31 6.03 9.20 -1.53
N ARG A 32 5.61 9.22 -0.27
CA ARG A 32 4.39 8.54 0.21
C ARG A 32 3.20 9.46 -0.01
N PHE A 33 2.20 9.00 -0.74
CA PHE A 33 1.09 9.85 -1.19
C PHE A 33 -0.28 9.46 -0.63
N GLN A 34 -0.40 8.34 0.09
CA GLN A 34 -1.67 7.89 0.68
C GLN A 34 -1.43 6.90 1.84
N GLY A 35 -2.52 6.54 2.54
CA GLY A 35 -2.48 5.64 3.68
C GLY A 35 -1.96 6.33 4.94
N GLY A 36 -1.37 5.58 5.82
CA GLY A 36 -0.79 6.05 7.07
C GLY A 36 0.17 5.00 7.62
N HIS A 37 0.33 4.95 8.92
CA HIS A 37 1.19 3.96 9.59
C HIS A 37 0.56 2.55 9.69
N ASN A 38 -0.60 2.32 9.06
CA ASN A 38 -1.21 1.00 8.89
C ASN A 38 -0.50 0.14 7.83
N ALA A 39 0.26 0.74 6.92
CA ALA A 39 1.13 0.02 6.02
C ALA A 39 2.44 -0.34 6.73
N GLY A 40 2.99 -1.49 6.41
CA GLY A 40 4.31 -1.90 6.89
C GLY A 40 5.08 -2.52 5.74
N HIS A 41 6.31 -2.07 5.52
CA HIS A 41 7.21 -2.74 4.59
C HIS A 41 8.58 -2.92 5.20
N THR A 42 9.23 -3.99 4.79
CA THR A 42 10.54 -4.37 5.27
C THR A 42 11.55 -4.18 4.16
N LEU A 43 12.63 -3.48 4.46
CA LEU A 43 13.77 -3.31 3.58
C LEU A 43 14.97 -4.08 4.15
N VAL A 44 15.74 -4.71 3.29
CA VAL A 44 17.00 -5.37 3.69
C VAL A 44 18.15 -4.70 2.91
N ILE A 45 19.00 -3.95 3.61
CA ILE A 45 20.07 -3.16 3.01
C ILE A 45 21.36 -3.48 3.74
N GLY A 46 22.37 -4.00 3.03
CA GLY A 46 23.66 -4.34 3.63
C GLY A 46 23.55 -5.34 4.80
N GLY A 47 22.62 -6.30 4.70
CA GLY A 47 22.37 -7.30 5.74
C GLY A 47 21.57 -6.78 6.95
N LYS A 48 21.24 -5.49 7.00
CA LYS A 48 20.37 -4.90 8.05
C LYS A 48 18.93 -4.84 7.59
N THR A 49 18.01 -5.14 8.51
CA THR A 49 16.56 -5.10 8.28
C THR A 49 15.95 -3.84 8.86
N TYR A 50 15.28 -3.06 8.02
CA TYR A 50 14.53 -1.86 8.40
C TYR A 50 13.05 -2.10 8.22
N LYS A 51 12.26 -1.86 9.27
CA LYS A 51 10.80 -1.96 9.24
C LYS A 51 10.20 -0.57 9.25
N LEU A 52 9.66 -0.15 8.11
CA LEU A 52 9.03 1.15 7.93
C LEU A 52 7.50 1.01 7.93
N SER A 53 6.81 1.97 8.50
CA SER A 53 5.35 2.04 8.51
C SER A 53 4.83 3.32 7.87
N LEU A 54 5.39 4.46 8.25
CA LEU A 54 4.99 5.80 7.83
C LEU A 54 6.04 6.47 6.95
N LEU A 55 7.31 6.31 7.31
CA LEU A 55 8.40 6.93 6.58
C LEU A 55 8.56 6.32 5.17
N PRO A 56 8.84 7.15 4.14
CA PRO A 56 9.18 6.65 2.82
C PRO A 56 10.48 5.84 2.83
N SER A 57 10.61 4.88 1.91
CA SER A 57 11.80 4.02 1.81
C SER A 57 13.10 4.77 1.57
N GLY A 58 13.02 5.95 0.96
CA GLY A 58 14.19 6.79 0.65
C GLY A 58 15.00 7.24 1.87
N VAL A 59 14.38 7.34 3.06
CA VAL A 59 15.08 7.79 4.29
C VAL A 59 16.27 6.89 4.64
N VAL A 60 16.14 5.58 4.41
CA VAL A 60 17.19 4.60 4.73
C VAL A 60 18.40 4.73 3.80
N ARG A 61 18.19 5.34 2.62
CA ARG A 61 19.22 5.61 1.61
C ARG A 61 19.67 7.06 1.58
N ASN A 62 19.29 7.84 2.59
CA ASN A 62 19.56 9.28 2.66
C ASN A 62 19.10 10.06 1.42
N LYS A 63 17.96 9.64 0.82
CA LYS A 63 17.29 10.34 -0.27
C LYS A 63 16.27 11.33 0.30
N LEU A 64 16.01 12.42 -0.45
CA LEU A 64 14.90 13.30 -0.10
C LEU A 64 13.60 12.51 -0.09
N SER A 65 12.97 12.45 1.06
CA SER A 65 11.79 11.66 1.33
C SER A 65 10.63 12.56 1.71
N VAL A 66 9.45 12.26 1.21
CA VAL A 66 8.31 13.16 1.31
C VAL A 66 7.07 12.43 1.79
N ILE A 67 6.39 12.99 2.77
CA ILE A 67 5.04 12.58 3.17
C ILE A 67 4.06 13.60 2.59
N GLY A 68 3.30 13.18 1.58
CA GLY A 68 2.34 14.00 0.88
C GLY A 68 1.03 14.22 1.65
N ASN A 69 0.24 15.18 1.20
CA ASN A 69 -1.04 15.57 1.81
C ASN A 69 -2.13 14.49 1.75
N GLY A 70 -1.95 13.47 0.90
CA GLY A 70 -2.87 12.33 0.83
C GLY A 70 -2.72 11.34 1.98
N VAL A 71 -1.61 11.37 2.70
CA VAL A 71 -1.37 10.56 3.91
C VAL A 71 -2.21 11.09 5.08
N VAL A 72 -2.57 10.21 6.02
CA VAL A 72 -2.99 10.59 7.38
C VAL A 72 -1.86 10.27 8.33
N LEU A 73 -1.35 11.30 9.01
CA LEU A 73 -0.12 11.27 9.77
C LEU A 73 -0.39 11.15 11.27
N ASP A 74 0.07 10.08 11.90
CA ASP A 74 0.16 10.02 13.36
C ASP A 74 1.49 10.64 13.80
N PRO A 75 1.47 11.81 14.48
CA PRO A 75 2.69 12.52 14.86
C PRO A 75 3.55 11.74 15.85
N LYS A 76 2.90 10.97 16.76
CA LYS A 76 3.62 10.14 17.72
C LYS A 76 4.28 8.95 17.02
N ALA A 77 3.56 8.25 16.15
CA ALA A 77 4.11 7.14 15.37
C ALA A 77 5.30 7.59 14.51
N LEU A 78 5.24 8.80 13.94
CA LEU A 78 6.36 9.40 13.20
C LEU A 78 7.60 9.57 14.06
N VAL A 79 7.46 10.22 15.23
CA VAL A 79 8.57 10.47 16.16
C VAL A 79 9.18 9.15 16.66
N ASP A 80 8.32 8.18 17.01
CA ASP A 80 8.76 6.86 17.44
C ASP A 80 9.51 6.10 16.33
N GLU A 81 9.07 6.21 15.08
CA GLU A 81 9.71 5.57 13.92
C GLU A 81 11.07 6.22 13.60
N ILE A 82 11.17 7.55 13.66
CA ILE A 82 12.44 8.30 13.54
C ILE A 82 13.42 7.85 14.64
N GLY A 83 12.94 7.71 15.88
CA GLY A 83 13.75 7.25 17.01
C GLY A 83 14.34 5.85 16.76
N ARG A 84 13.51 4.89 16.33
CA ARG A 84 13.98 3.53 16.01
C ARG A 84 15.01 3.51 14.87
N LEU A 85 14.83 4.33 13.85
CA LEU A 85 15.78 4.42 12.74
C LEU A 85 17.11 5.02 13.18
N LYS A 86 17.07 6.01 14.07
CA LYS A 86 18.28 6.62 14.67
C LYS A 86 19.10 5.58 15.45
N GLU A 87 18.46 4.70 16.22
CA GLU A 87 19.12 3.59 16.91
C GLU A 87 19.78 2.59 15.94
N GLN A 88 19.26 2.48 14.72
CA GLN A 88 19.82 1.66 13.64
C GLN A 88 20.89 2.38 12.81
N GLY A 89 21.22 3.63 13.16
CA GLY A 89 22.24 4.46 12.48
C GLY A 89 21.71 5.25 11.29
N VAL A 90 20.40 5.38 11.11
CA VAL A 90 19.79 6.21 10.06
C VAL A 90 19.42 7.57 10.63
N THR A 91 19.95 8.64 10.02
CA THR A 91 19.67 10.02 10.45
C THR A 91 18.52 10.57 9.61
N VAL A 92 17.45 11.01 10.30
CA VAL A 92 16.28 11.67 9.68
C VAL A 92 16.22 13.10 10.19
N THR A 93 16.32 14.05 9.25
CA THR A 93 16.33 15.49 9.52
C THR A 93 15.39 16.21 8.57
N PRO A 94 15.08 17.50 8.82
CA PRO A 94 14.32 18.32 7.85
C PRO A 94 14.95 18.40 6.45
N ASP A 95 16.25 18.13 6.30
CA ASP A 95 16.91 18.17 4.99
C ASP A 95 16.58 16.93 4.14
N ASN A 96 16.32 15.77 4.75
CA ASN A 96 16.04 14.52 4.04
C ASN A 96 14.61 13.98 4.26
N LEU A 97 13.80 14.61 5.11
CA LEU A 97 12.36 14.33 5.26
C LEU A 97 11.57 15.64 5.21
N GLN A 98 10.58 15.69 4.33
CA GLN A 98 9.65 16.80 4.20
C GLN A 98 8.22 16.31 4.32
N ILE A 99 7.37 17.05 5.03
CA ILE A 99 5.98 16.69 5.29
C ILE A 99 5.06 17.80 4.82
N ALA A 100 4.04 17.45 4.03
CA ALA A 100 3.09 18.42 3.53
C ALA A 100 2.39 19.18 4.68
N GLU A 101 2.43 20.50 4.62
CA GLU A 101 1.80 21.39 5.60
C GLU A 101 0.32 21.07 5.83
N ASN A 102 -0.37 20.64 4.79
CA ASN A 102 -1.80 20.33 4.78
C ASN A 102 -2.11 18.83 5.00
N VAL A 103 -1.15 18.02 5.46
CA VAL A 103 -1.40 16.63 5.85
C VAL A 103 -2.34 16.56 7.06
N THR A 104 -3.29 15.63 7.03
CA THR A 104 -4.24 15.39 8.12
C THR A 104 -3.55 14.62 9.25
N LEU A 105 -3.76 15.05 10.50
CA LEU A 105 -3.21 14.37 11.67
C LEU A 105 -4.16 13.30 12.20
N ILE A 106 -3.59 12.17 12.57
CA ILE A 106 -4.25 11.15 13.40
C ILE A 106 -4.01 11.53 14.85
N LEU A 107 -5.08 11.55 15.64
CA LEU A 107 -5.06 11.81 17.07
C LEU A 107 -5.45 10.54 17.84
N PRO A 108 -5.14 10.41 19.13
CA PRO A 108 -5.51 9.25 19.93
C PRO A 108 -7.00 8.89 19.85
N LEU A 109 -7.88 9.89 19.81
CA LEU A 109 -9.33 9.70 19.67
C LEU A 109 -9.75 8.93 18.41
N HIS A 110 -8.97 9.04 17.32
CA HIS A 110 -9.25 8.30 16.08
C HIS A 110 -9.00 6.80 16.27
N SER A 111 -7.89 6.42 16.93
CA SER A 111 -7.60 5.01 17.23
C SER A 111 -8.60 4.41 18.21
N GLU A 112 -9.01 5.17 19.23
CA GLU A 112 -10.04 4.72 20.17
C GLU A 112 -11.38 4.49 19.47
N LEU A 113 -11.79 5.40 18.58
CA LEU A 113 -13.01 5.26 17.80
C LEU A 113 -12.97 4.08 16.84
N ASP A 114 -11.84 3.86 16.15
CA ASP A 114 -11.61 2.75 15.23
C ASP A 114 -11.78 1.41 15.97
N GLN A 115 -11.11 1.26 17.12
CA GLN A 115 -11.20 0.06 17.95
C GLN A 115 -12.62 -0.17 18.53
N ALA A 116 -13.30 0.90 18.95
CA ALA A 116 -14.64 0.81 19.47
C ALA A 116 -15.64 0.36 18.40
N ARG A 117 -15.53 0.88 17.18
CA ARG A 117 -16.37 0.48 16.03
C ARG A 117 -16.13 -0.98 15.64
N GLU A 118 -14.88 -1.41 15.52
CA GLU A 118 -14.54 -2.81 15.20
C GLU A 118 -15.13 -3.77 16.25
N LYS A 119 -15.00 -3.43 17.53
CA LYS A 119 -15.58 -4.23 18.62
C LYS A 119 -17.11 -4.27 18.56
N ALA A 120 -17.76 -3.15 18.26
CA ALA A 120 -19.22 -3.08 18.16
C ALA A 120 -19.77 -3.83 16.95
N SER A 121 -19.02 -3.92 15.85
CA SER A 121 -19.44 -4.57 14.59
C SER A 121 -19.48 -6.11 14.67
N GLY A 122 -18.86 -6.74 15.65
CA GLY A 122 -18.90 -8.19 15.85
C GLY A 122 -18.54 -8.98 14.59
N LYS A 123 -19.49 -9.77 14.06
CA LYS A 123 -19.29 -10.56 12.82
C LYS A 123 -19.19 -9.69 11.56
N GLY A 124 -19.63 -8.43 11.59
CA GLY A 124 -19.52 -7.47 10.50
C GLY A 124 -18.24 -6.63 10.54
N ALA A 125 -17.29 -6.98 11.41
CA ALA A 125 -16.02 -6.27 11.51
C ALA A 125 -15.23 -6.37 10.19
N ILE A 126 -14.67 -5.24 9.77
CA ILE A 126 -13.85 -5.14 8.54
C ILE A 126 -12.48 -5.78 8.75
N GLY A 127 -11.99 -5.79 9.99
CA GLY A 127 -10.65 -6.25 10.34
C GLY A 127 -9.61 -5.15 10.20
N THR A 128 -9.95 -3.93 10.64
CA THR A 128 -9.05 -2.77 10.61
C THR A 128 -7.80 -3.01 11.48
N THR A 129 -6.81 -2.15 11.33
CA THR A 129 -5.60 -2.21 12.19
C THR A 129 -5.81 -1.55 13.54
N GLY A 130 -6.95 -0.90 13.79
CA GLY A 130 -7.26 -0.15 15.01
C GLY A 130 -6.39 1.09 15.22
N ARG A 131 -5.80 1.63 14.15
CA ARG A 131 -4.85 2.75 14.19
C ARG A 131 -5.47 4.11 13.87
N GLY A 132 -6.79 4.17 13.73
CA GLY A 132 -7.51 5.41 13.49
C GLY A 132 -7.41 5.97 12.07
N ILE A 133 -6.99 5.17 11.10
CA ILE A 133 -6.85 5.58 9.71
C ILE A 133 -8.19 6.03 9.12
N GLY A 134 -9.23 5.18 9.24
CA GLY A 134 -10.57 5.46 8.74
C GLY A 134 -11.16 6.73 9.35
N PRO A 135 -11.24 6.84 10.69
CA PRO A 135 -11.74 8.03 11.36
C PRO A 135 -11.00 9.33 10.99
N ALA A 136 -9.68 9.27 10.76
CA ALA A 136 -8.93 10.45 10.32
C ALA A 136 -9.29 10.86 8.88
N TYR A 137 -9.50 9.92 7.96
CA TYR A 137 -10.01 10.22 6.61
C TYR A 137 -11.45 10.74 6.66
N GLU A 138 -12.32 10.21 7.53
CA GLU A 138 -13.66 10.75 7.75
C GLU A 138 -13.61 12.22 8.18
N ASP A 139 -12.70 12.58 9.09
CA ASP A 139 -12.53 13.95 9.54
C ASP A 139 -11.98 14.86 8.43
N LYS A 140 -11.09 14.34 7.59
CA LYS A 140 -10.57 15.05 6.42
C LYS A 140 -11.71 15.45 5.47
N VAL A 141 -12.54 14.49 5.03
CA VAL A 141 -13.66 14.77 4.12
C VAL A 141 -14.79 15.49 4.81
N GLY A 142 -14.98 15.29 6.12
CA GLY A 142 -15.90 16.02 6.99
C GLY A 142 -15.43 17.47 7.28
N ARG A 143 -14.26 17.88 6.82
CA ARG A 143 -13.71 19.24 6.96
C ARG A 143 -13.55 19.72 8.40
N ARG A 144 -13.27 18.78 9.32
CA ARG A 144 -13.03 19.03 10.76
C ARG A 144 -11.67 18.54 11.24
N ALA A 145 -10.89 17.93 10.34
CA ALA A 145 -9.55 17.44 10.66
C ALA A 145 -8.62 18.57 11.09
N ILE A 146 -7.73 18.25 12.03
CA ILE A 146 -6.56 19.06 12.35
C ILE A 146 -5.44 18.64 11.38
N ARG A 147 -4.77 19.65 10.80
CA ARG A 147 -3.67 19.47 9.86
C ARG A 147 -2.35 19.89 10.49
N LEU A 148 -1.23 19.47 9.93
CA LEU A 148 0.10 19.79 10.47
C LEU A 148 0.32 21.29 10.60
N MET A 149 -0.07 22.09 9.61
CA MET A 149 0.04 23.57 9.64
C MET A 149 -0.74 24.23 10.78
N ASP A 150 -1.79 23.57 11.28
CA ASP A 150 -2.60 24.12 12.39
C ASP A 150 -1.82 24.14 13.70
N LEU A 151 -0.77 23.32 13.83
CA LEU A 151 0.10 23.31 15.01
C LEU A 151 1.03 24.54 15.08
N ALA A 152 1.19 25.27 13.99
CA ALA A 152 2.00 26.50 13.95
C ALA A 152 1.28 27.69 14.60
N ASP A 153 -0.06 27.64 14.72
CA ASP A 153 -0.88 28.68 15.37
C ASP A 153 -1.72 28.05 16.50
N LEU A 154 -1.12 27.97 17.68
CA LEU A 154 -1.76 27.39 18.86
C LEU A 154 -2.99 28.18 19.33
N GLN A 155 -3.10 29.47 18.98
CA GLN A 155 -4.27 30.28 19.33
C GLN A 155 -5.48 29.89 18.49
N ALA A 156 -5.29 29.75 17.18
CA ALA A 156 -6.35 29.32 16.26
C ALA A 156 -6.71 27.84 16.43
N LEU A 157 -5.81 27.04 16.96
CA LEU A 157 -6.00 25.59 17.19
C LEU A 157 -7.18 25.29 18.12
N ASN A 158 -7.44 26.11 19.16
CA ASN A 158 -8.53 25.88 20.10
C ASN A 158 -9.89 25.77 19.38
N GLY A 159 -10.22 26.69 18.49
CA GLY A 159 -11.49 26.65 17.76
C GLY A 159 -11.63 25.42 16.84
N LYS A 160 -10.51 24.87 16.34
CA LYS A 160 -10.50 23.64 15.56
C LYS A 160 -10.71 22.41 16.44
N ILE A 161 -10.14 22.39 17.65
CA ILE A 161 -10.36 21.34 18.64
C ILE A 161 -11.83 21.30 19.07
N THR A 162 -12.43 22.44 19.41
CA THR A 162 -13.85 22.55 19.76
C THR A 162 -14.72 21.95 18.65
N ARG A 163 -14.48 22.33 17.40
CA ARG A 163 -15.22 21.82 16.23
C ARG A 163 -15.05 20.31 16.05
N LEU A 164 -13.83 19.78 16.21
CA LEU A 164 -13.53 18.37 16.15
C LEU A 164 -14.28 17.61 17.24
N LEU A 165 -14.18 18.06 18.50
CA LEU A 165 -14.74 17.38 19.66
C LEU A 165 -16.27 17.49 19.74
N THR A 166 -16.90 18.53 19.19
CA THR A 166 -18.36 18.60 19.04
C THR A 166 -18.87 17.35 18.32
N HIS A 167 -18.22 16.93 17.25
CA HIS A 167 -18.58 15.72 16.51
C HIS A 167 -18.20 14.44 17.28
N HIS A 168 -16.96 14.34 17.71
CA HIS A 168 -16.45 13.11 18.33
C HIS A 168 -17.13 12.81 19.65
N ASN A 169 -17.39 13.82 20.50
CA ASN A 169 -18.06 13.62 21.78
C ASN A 169 -19.54 13.22 21.60
N ALA A 170 -20.21 13.69 20.53
CA ALA A 170 -21.55 13.20 20.18
C ALA A 170 -21.53 11.70 19.81
N LEU A 171 -20.56 11.26 19.01
CA LEU A 171 -20.37 9.85 18.67
C LEU A 171 -20.00 9.00 19.90
N ARG A 172 -19.10 9.50 20.73
CA ARG A 172 -18.65 8.81 21.95
C ARG A 172 -19.80 8.58 22.92
N ARG A 173 -20.67 9.58 23.13
CA ARG A 173 -21.92 9.39 23.92
C ARG A 173 -22.77 8.27 23.36
N GLY A 174 -22.98 8.25 22.04
CA GLY A 174 -23.77 7.21 21.36
C GLY A 174 -23.17 5.79 21.50
N LEU A 175 -21.85 5.70 21.63
CA LEU A 175 -21.12 4.45 21.81
C LEU A 175 -20.88 4.09 23.29
N GLY A 176 -21.40 4.88 24.24
CA GLY A 176 -21.16 4.68 25.68
C GLY A 176 -19.72 4.92 26.12
N MET A 177 -18.97 5.72 25.38
CA MET A 177 -17.60 6.09 25.68
C MET A 177 -17.55 7.43 26.42
N PRO A 178 -16.55 7.66 27.31
CA PRO A 178 -16.38 8.95 27.96
C PRO A 178 -16.04 10.05 26.95
N GLU A 179 -16.51 11.27 27.20
CA GLU A 179 -16.14 12.44 26.43
C GLU A 179 -14.67 12.79 26.62
N ILE A 180 -14.09 13.49 25.66
CA ILE A 180 -12.71 13.98 25.70
C ILE A 180 -12.75 15.48 25.96
N ALA A 181 -11.94 15.95 26.88
CA ALA A 181 -11.79 17.38 27.17
C ALA A 181 -10.93 18.06 26.09
N GLU A 182 -11.29 19.28 25.73
CA GLU A 182 -10.51 20.10 24.78
C GLU A 182 -9.05 20.28 25.24
N ARG A 183 -8.86 20.41 26.54
CA ARG A 183 -7.55 20.56 27.17
C ARG A 183 -6.63 19.38 26.88
N ASP A 184 -7.14 18.15 26.94
CA ASP A 184 -6.33 16.94 26.71
C ASP A 184 -5.81 16.88 25.28
N VAL A 185 -6.64 17.26 24.30
CA VAL A 185 -6.25 17.34 22.89
C VAL A 185 -5.23 18.47 22.67
N TYR A 186 -5.48 19.63 23.26
CA TYR A 186 -4.58 20.78 23.15
C TYR A 186 -3.20 20.48 23.73
N ASP A 187 -3.13 19.92 24.92
CA ASP A 187 -1.88 19.59 25.59
C ASP A 187 -1.09 18.53 24.81
N HIS A 188 -1.79 17.52 24.29
CA HIS A 188 -1.19 16.51 23.41
C HIS A 188 -0.55 17.13 22.16
N LEU A 189 -1.30 17.98 21.44
CA LEU A 189 -0.85 18.62 20.21
C LEU A 189 0.29 19.62 20.46
N SER A 190 0.19 20.41 21.51
CA SER A 190 1.22 21.38 21.91
C SER A 190 2.55 20.70 22.27
N ALA A 191 2.48 19.54 22.92
CA ALA A 191 3.67 18.77 23.29
C ALA A 191 4.38 18.13 22.09
N ILE A 192 3.64 17.73 21.05
CA ILE A 192 4.20 17.07 19.85
C ILE A 192 4.62 18.07 18.77
N ALA A 193 4.00 19.25 18.72
CA ALA A 193 4.23 20.26 17.69
C ALA A 193 5.73 20.59 17.45
N PRO A 194 6.56 20.87 18.48
CA PRO A 194 7.98 21.18 18.28
C PRO A 194 8.79 20.05 17.63
N LYS A 195 8.31 18.80 17.71
CA LYS A 195 8.98 17.62 17.16
C LYS A 195 8.66 17.38 15.68
N VAL A 196 7.51 17.87 15.21
CA VAL A 196 7.02 17.57 13.85
C VAL A 196 7.02 18.79 12.94
N LEU A 197 6.81 20.00 13.48
CA LEU A 197 6.82 21.24 12.70
C LEU A 197 8.12 21.50 11.92
N PRO A 198 9.31 21.15 12.42
CA PRO A 198 10.54 21.33 11.63
C PRO A 198 10.54 20.62 10.26
N PHE A 199 9.76 19.54 10.10
CA PHE A 199 9.64 18.80 8.85
C PHE A 199 8.59 19.37 7.89
N MET A 200 7.79 20.35 8.33
CA MET A 200 6.69 20.91 7.55
C MET A 200 7.19 21.72 6.36
N ASN A 201 6.61 21.48 5.18
CA ASN A 201 6.92 22.25 3.97
C ASN A 201 5.72 22.35 3.03
N SER A 202 5.77 23.32 2.12
CA SER A 202 4.87 23.40 0.96
C SER A 202 5.29 22.37 -0.09
N VAL A 203 4.92 21.10 0.18
CA VAL A 203 5.39 19.93 -0.57
C VAL A 203 5.06 20.01 -2.05
N TRP A 204 3.86 20.49 -2.42
CA TRP A 204 3.48 20.59 -3.83
C TRP A 204 4.43 21.53 -4.62
N SER A 205 4.83 22.63 -4.02
CA SER A 205 5.74 23.61 -4.65
C SER A 205 7.15 23.05 -4.80
N MET A 206 7.65 22.43 -3.73
CA MET A 206 8.97 21.79 -3.72
C MET A 206 9.03 20.64 -4.73
N LEU A 207 8.01 19.78 -4.81
CA LEU A 207 7.98 18.69 -5.78
C LEU A 207 7.87 19.17 -7.22
N ASP A 208 7.12 20.25 -7.50
CA ASP A 208 7.07 20.84 -8.83
C ASP A 208 8.44 21.44 -9.24
N GLU A 209 9.16 22.06 -8.31
CA GLU A 209 10.54 22.51 -8.54
C GLU A 209 11.45 21.31 -8.88
N LYS A 210 11.44 20.25 -8.09
CA LYS A 210 12.24 19.03 -8.35
C LYS A 210 11.91 18.41 -9.70
N ARG A 211 10.65 18.40 -10.08
CA ARG A 211 10.21 17.93 -11.40
C ARG A 211 10.78 18.80 -12.54
N ARG A 212 10.76 20.14 -12.38
CA ARG A 212 11.36 21.07 -13.37
C ARG A 212 12.88 20.94 -13.47
N GLU A 213 13.54 20.62 -12.36
CA GLU A 213 14.97 20.28 -12.33
C GLU A 213 15.30 18.94 -13.01
N GLY A 214 14.29 18.19 -13.49
CA GLY A 214 14.48 16.88 -14.12
C GLY A 214 14.82 15.77 -13.14
N LYS A 215 14.53 15.93 -11.84
CA LYS A 215 14.75 14.91 -10.82
C LYS A 215 13.78 13.75 -11.00
N ARG A 216 14.27 12.54 -10.71
CA ARG A 216 13.48 11.31 -10.73
C ARG A 216 12.70 11.18 -9.44
N ILE A 217 11.37 11.21 -9.55
CA ILE A 217 10.47 11.09 -8.41
C ILE A 217 9.85 9.70 -8.40
N LEU A 218 10.02 8.98 -7.30
CA LEU A 218 9.36 7.71 -7.01
C LEU A 218 8.17 7.96 -6.09
N PHE A 219 6.96 7.67 -6.57
CA PHE A 219 5.76 7.67 -5.76
C PHE A 219 5.51 6.26 -5.22
N GLU A 220 5.64 6.11 -3.92
CA GLU A 220 5.53 4.84 -3.21
C GLU A 220 4.12 4.66 -2.66
N GLY A 221 3.31 3.79 -3.30
CA GLY A 221 1.99 3.42 -2.82
C GLY A 221 2.03 2.43 -1.67
N ALA A 222 1.00 2.47 -0.86
CA ALA A 222 0.73 1.53 0.21
C ALA A 222 -0.51 0.68 -0.13
N GLN A 223 -0.69 -0.46 0.55
CA GLN A 223 -1.78 -1.42 0.32
C GLN A 223 -1.76 -1.97 -1.13
N GLY A 224 -2.92 -2.19 -1.73
CA GLY A 224 -3.08 -2.66 -3.11
C GLY A 224 -4.35 -2.13 -3.73
N ALA A 225 -4.46 -2.16 -5.06
CA ALA A 225 -5.57 -1.57 -5.80
C ALA A 225 -6.94 -2.18 -5.46
N LEU A 226 -6.98 -3.45 -5.07
CA LEU A 226 -8.23 -4.11 -4.64
C LEU A 226 -8.65 -3.74 -3.21
N LEU A 227 -7.84 -2.96 -2.50
CA LEU A 227 -8.16 -2.32 -1.22
C LEU A 227 -8.51 -0.83 -1.37
N ASP A 228 -8.61 -0.31 -2.59
CA ASP A 228 -8.99 1.07 -2.86
C ASP A 228 -10.44 1.33 -2.40
N ILE A 229 -10.67 2.50 -1.79
CA ILE A 229 -11.99 2.85 -1.22
C ILE A 229 -13.10 2.88 -2.26
N ASP A 230 -12.79 3.26 -3.52
CA ASP A 230 -13.78 3.38 -4.60
C ASP A 230 -13.77 2.17 -5.54
N HIS A 231 -12.58 1.63 -5.85
CA HIS A 231 -12.38 0.60 -6.88
C HIS A 231 -12.12 -0.81 -6.31
N GLY A 232 -11.96 -0.92 -4.99
CA GLY A 232 -11.67 -2.18 -4.31
C GLY A 232 -12.92 -3.00 -4.00
N THR A 233 -12.72 -4.04 -3.21
CA THR A 233 -13.77 -4.97 -2.76
C THR A 233 -14.51 -4.42 -1.54
N TYR A 234 -15.19 -3.29 -1.70
CA TYR A 234 -15.96 -2.61 -0.66
C TYR A 234 -17.01 -3.53 -0.03
N PRO A 235 -17.19 -3.55 1.33
CA PRO A 235 -16.60 -2.65 2.31
C PRO A 235 -15.23 -3.10 2.87
N TYR A 236 -14.68 -4.22 2.41
CA TYR A 236 -13.42 -4.80 2.87
C TYR A 236 -12.21 -4.15 2.18
N VAL A 237 -12.02 -2.86 2.42
CA VAL A 237 -11.03 -1.98 1.79
C VAL A 237 -10.35 -1.08 2.83
N THR A 238 -9.29 -0.38 2.43
CA THR A 238 -8.73 0.74 3.21
C THR A 238 -9.55 2.01 3.00
N SER A 239 -9.34 3.03 3.80
CA SER A 239 -10.10 4.29 3.73
C SER A 239 -9.47 5.33 2.80
N SER A 240 -8.52 4.93 1.96
CA SER A 240 -7.88 5.82 0.98
C SER A 240 -7.95 5.27 -0.43
N ASN A 241 -7.80 6.16 -1.42
CA ASN A 241 -7.52 5.72 -2.77
C ASN A 241 -6.09 5.17 -2.84
N THR A 242 -5.94 3.96 -3.40
CA THR A 242 -4.67 3.25 -3.57
C THR A 242 -4.26 3.13 -5.03
N VAL A 243 -5.12 3.57 -5.95
CA VAL A 243 -4.83 3.62 -7.39
C VAL A 243 -3.79 4.68 -7.72
N ALA A 244 -3.09 4.55 -8.85
CA ALA A 244 -1.96 5.40 -9.19
C ALA A 244 -2.33 6.89 -9.35
N ALA A 245 -3.56 7.21 -9.75
CA ALA A 245 -4.04 8.59 -9.87
C ALA A 245 -3.93 9.38 -8.54
N GLN A 246 -4.01 8.69 -7.40
CA GLN A 246 -3.84 9.29 -6.09
C GLN A 246 -2.44 9.87 -5.86
N ALA A 247 -1.42 9.44 -6.61
CA ALA A 247 -0.08 9.99 -6.51
C ALA A 247 -0.07 11.49 -6.85
N ALA A 248 -0.86 11.93 -7.82
CA ALA A 248 -1.00 13.34 -8.15
C ALA A 248 -1.69 14.12 -7.02
N THR A 249 -2.92 13.77 -6.68
CA THR A 249 -3.71 14.48 -5.66
C THR A 249 -3.10 14.38 -4.26
N GLY A 250 -2.51 13.23 -3.93
CA GLY A 250 -1.90 12.97 -2.61
C GLY A 250 -0.53 13.59 -2.40
N SER A 251 0.13 14.08 -3.46
CA SER A 251 1.37 14.85 -3.39
C SER A 251 1.18 16.34 -3.72
N GLY A 252 -0.02 16.73 -4.21
CA GLY A 252 -0.34 18.09 -4.62
C GLY A 252 0.15 18.46 -6.02
N LEU A 253 0.56 17.48 -6.82
CA LEU A 253 0.96 17.68 -8.21
C LEU A 253 -0.21 17.50 -9.18
N GLY A 254 -0.07 18.03 -10.40
CA GLY A 254 -1.03 17.77 -11.47
C GLY A 254 -0.92 16.34 -12.02
N PRO A 255 -1.96 15.83 -12.71
CA PRO A 255 -1.96 14.45 -13.24
C PRO A 255 -0.84 14.16 -14.25
N ASN A 256 -0.33 15.20 -14.92
CA ASN A 256 0.81 15.12 -15.83
C ASN A 256 2.16 14.88 -15.15
N ALA A 257 2.20 14.88 -13.81
CA ALA A 257 3.39 14.47 -13.05
C ALA A 257 3.51 12.95 -12.92
N ILE A 258 2.45 12.19 -13.19
CA ILE A 258 2.47 10.75 -13.24
C ILE A 258 3.16 10.34 -14.55
N GLY A 259 4.29 9.67 -14.42
CA GLY A 259 5.01 9.09 -15.54
C GLY A 259 4.66 7.60 -15.72
N TYR A 260 5.62 6.72 -15.48
CA TYR A 260 5.43 5.28 -15.59
C TYR A 260 4.72 4.71 -14.36
N VAL A 261 3.68 3.91 -14.56
CA VAL A 261 2.98 3.21 -13.48
C VAL A 261 3.40 1.75 -13.45
N LEU A 262 4.07 1.35 -12.38
CA LEU A 262 4.52 -0.02 -12.11
C LEU A 262 3.56 -0.71 -11.13
N GLY A 263 2.92 -1.80 -11.58
CA GLY A 263 2.10 -2.66 -10.74
C GLY A 263 2.94 -3.76 -10.07
N ILE A 264 2.92 -3.86 -8.76
CA ILE A 264 3.55 -5.01 -8.09
C ILE A 264 2.51 -6.13 -7.99
N THR A 265 2.85 -7.29 -8.51
CA THR A 265 1.93 -8.41 -8.69
C THR A 265 2.59 -9.69 -8.20
N LYS A 266 1.93 -10.44 -7.36
CA LYS A 266 2.40 -11.76 -6.92
C LYS A 266 2.02 -12.82 -7.96
N ALA A 267 2.87 -13.82 -8.20
CA ALA A 267 2.60 -14.92 -9.14
C ALA A 267 1.43 -15.83 -8.71
N TYR A 268 0.88 -15.62 -7.53
CA TYR A 268 -0.37 -16.16 -7.00
C TYR A 268 -1.10 -15.05 -6.24
N THR A 269 -2.23 -15.34 -5.61
CA THR A 269 -3.01 -14.31 -4.94
C THR A 269 -3.02 -14.54 -3.44
N THR A 270 -2.92 -13.46 -2.65
CA THR A 270 -3.11 -13.52 -1.20
C THR A 270 -4.01 -12.40 -0.72
N ARG A 271 -4.72 -12.66 0.38
CA ARG A 271 -5.56 -11.66 1.04
C ARG A 271 -5.47 -11.78 2.55
N VAL A 272 -5.44 -10.65 3.25
CA VAL A 272 -5.60 -10.57 4.71
C VAL A 272 -7.03 -10.17 5.03
N GLY A 273 -7.60 -10.78 6.08
CA GLY A 273 -8.93 -10.42 6.57
C GLY A 273 -10.10 -10.98 5.78
N SER A 274 -11.25 -10.38 6.01
CA SER A 274 -12.54 -10.78 5.44
C SER A 274 -12.72 -10.28 4.01
N GLY A 275 -13.84 -10.65 3.39
CA GLY A 275 -14.22 -10.22 2.06
C GLY A 275 -13.99 -11.26 0.97
N PRO A 276 -14.43 -10.97 -0.26
CA PRO A 276 -14.41 -11.92 -1.36
C PRO A 276 -12.99 -12.28 -1.79
N PHE A 277 -12.81 -13.55 -2.16
CA PHE A 277 -11.56 -14.07 -2.70
C PHE A 277 -11.89 -15.21 -3.67
N PRO A 278 -12.23 -14.92 -4.94
CA PRO A 278 -12.77 -15.92 -5.86
C PRO A 278 -11.86 -17.12 -6.10
N THR A 279 -10.54 -16.90 -6.10
CA THR A 279 -9.55 -17.95 -6.37
C THR A 279 -8.97 -18.62 -5.13
N GLU A 280 -9.52 -18.34 -3.93
CA GLU A 280 -9.04 -18.90 -2.68
C GLU A 280 -8.99 -20.43 -2.70
N GLN A 281 -7.93 -21.00 -2.14
CA GLN A 281 -7.72 -22.43 -2.02
C GLN A 281 -7.77 -22.85 -0.54
N LEU A 282 -8.89 -23.45 -0.12
CA LEU A 282 -9.10 -23.95 1.24
C LEU A 282 -8.63 -25.41 1.41
N ASN A 283 -7.63 -25.81 0.66
CA ASN A 283 -7.09 -27.18 0.57
C ASN A 283 -5.56 -27.16 0.73
N ASP A 284 -4.92 -28.30 0.48
CA ASP A 284 -3.46 -28.47 0.59
C ASP A 284 -2.67 -27.51 -0.31
N ILE A 285 -3.26 -27.08 -1.44
CA ILE A 285 -2.64 -26.08 -2.34
C ILE A 285 -2.50 -24.74 -1.62
N GLY A 286 -3.59 -24.24 -1.03
CA GLY A 286 -3.56 -22.99 -0.27
C GLY A 286 -2.61 -23.05 0.92
N LYS A 287 -2.58 -24.19 1.63
CA LYS A 287 -1.63 -24.42 2.70
C LYS A 287 -0.19 -24.38 2.22
N THR A 288 0.13 -25.08 1.12
CA THR A 288 1.46 -25.11 0.51
C THR A 288 1.92 -23.71 0.08
N LEU A 289 1.04 -22.93 -0.59
CA LEU A 289 1.32 -21.54 -0.96
C LEU A 289 1.62 -20.69 0.27
N GLY A 290 0.84 -20.84 1.35
CA GLY A 290 1.00 -20.11 2.59
C GLY A 290 2.32 -20.43 3.31
N GLU A 291 2.67 -21.71 3.43
CA GLU A 291 3.89 -22.17 4.09
C GLU A 291 5.15 -21.80 3.31
N ARG A 292 5.22 -22.12 2.01
CA ARG A 292 6.36 -21.81 1.14
C ARG A 292 6.54 -20.30 1.00
N GLY A 293 5.43 -19.56 0.80
CA GLY A 293 5.41 -18.12 0.66
C GLY A 293 5.66 -17.36 1.96
N ARG A 294 5.66 -18.06 3.12
CA ARG A 294 5.70 -17.44 4.46
C ARG A 294 4.64 -16.34 4.57
N GLU A 295 3.40 -16.69 4.20
CA GLU A 295 2.30 -15.74 4.08
C GLU A 295 1.69 -15.42 5.46
N PHE A 296 2.44 -14.62 6.24
CA PHE A 296 2.01 -14.10 7.54
C PHE A 296 2.17 -12.58 7.56
N GLY A 297 1.24 -11.89 8.21
CA GLY A 297 1.28 -10.44 8.34
C GLY A 297 2.50 -9.99 9.15
N THR A 298 3.30 -9.10 8.59
CA THR A 298 4.54 -8.60 9.20
C THR A 298 4.32 -7.92 10.56
N VAL A 299 3.15 -7.29 10.74
CA VAL A 299 2.80 -6.54 11.95
C VAL A 299 1.93 -7.36 12.90
N THR A 300 0.98 -8.11 12.37
CA THR A 300 -0.03 -8.82 13.18
C THR A 300 0.26 -10.31 13.34
N GLY A 301 1.22 -10.88 12.59
CA GLY A 301 1.46 -12.32 12.55
C GLY A 301 0.30 -13.16 11.97
N ARG A 302 -0.79 -12.52 11.52
CA ARG A 302 -1.99 -13.19 11.02
C ARG A 302 -1.68 -13.90 9.70
N ALA A 303 -2.12 -15.16 9.56
CA ALA A 303 -2.00 -15.91 8.33
C ALA A 303 -2.80 -15.23 7.20
N ARG A 304 -2.21 -15.18 6.02
CA ARG A 304 -2.88 -14.72 4.79
C ARG A 304 -3.61 -15.89 4.15
N ARG A 305 -4.79 -15.62 3.63
CA ARG A 305 -5.53 -16.50 2.74
C ARG A 305 -4.77 -16.57 1.42
N CYS A 306 -4.67 -17.76 0.81
CA CYS A 306 -3.90 -17.98 -0.42
C CYS A 306 -4.77 -18.58 -1.51
N GLY A 307 -4.51 -18.23 -2.76
CA GLY A 307 -5.23 -18.73 -3.93
C GLY A 307 -4.44 -18.62 -5.21
N TRP A 308 -4.99 -19.18 -6.29
CA TRP A 308 -4.39 -19.11 -7.60
C TRP A 308 -4.34 -17.68 -8.15
N PHE A 309 -3.47 -17.43 -9.11
CA PHE A 309 -3.38 -16.15 -9.80
C PHE A 309 -4.72 -15.80 -10.47
N ASP A 310 -5.17 -14.58 -10.26
CA ASP A 310 -6.43 -14.07 -10.81
C ASP A 310 -6.14 -13.01 -11.90
N ALA A 311 -6.08 -13.47 -13.14
CA ALA A 311 -5.80 -12.61 -14.29
C ALA A 311 -6.94 -11.65 -14.59
N ALA A 312 -8.19 -12.01 -14.28
CA ALA A 312 -9.34 -11.12 -14.46
C ALA A 312 -9.25 -9.91 -13.54
N LEU A 313 -8.93 -10.13 -12.25
CA LEU A 313 -8.72 -9.06 -11.28
C LEU A 313 -7.51 -8.19 -11.63
N VAL A 314 -6.35 -8.80 -11.94
CA VAL A 314 -5.15 -8.04 -12.28
C VAL A 314 -5.35 -7.22 -13.57
N ARG A 315 -6.02 -7.77 -14.59
CA ARG A 315 -6.40 -7.01 -15.79
C ARG A 315 -7.28 -5.80 -15.47
N GLN A 316 -8.23 -5.96 -14.54
CA GLN A 316 -9.07 -4.86 -14.07
C GLN A 316 -8.22 -3.77 -13.39
N THR A 317 -7.28 -4.14 -12.52
CA THR A 317 -6.39 -3.18 -11.85
C THR A 317 -5.38 -2.53 -12.81
N VAL A 318 -4.89 -3.27 -13.81
CA VAL A 318 -4.07 -2.70 -14.89
C VAL A 318 -4.79 -1.52 -15.56
N ARG A 319 -6.07 -1.70 -15.87
CA ARG A 319 -6.89 -0.66 -16.52
C ARG A 319 -7.23 0.49 -15.60
N THR A 320 -7.65 0.22 -14.35
CA THR A 320 -8.08 1.27 -13.40
C THR A 320 -6.91 2.09 -12.84
N CYS A 321 -5.73 1.49 -12.73
CA CYS A 321 -4.52 2.19 -12.28
C CYS A 321 -3.67 2.74 -13.44
N GLY A 322 -3.94 2.38 -14.71
CA GLY A 322 -3.10 2.74 -15.84
C GLY A 322 -1.71 2.11 -15.77
N ILE A 323 -1.61 0.85 -15.29
CA ILE A 323 -0.34 0.13 -15.16
C ILE A 323 0.25 -0.14 -16.54
N GLN A 324 1.51 0.22 -16.74
CA GLN A 324 2.24 0.08 -18.01
C GLN A 324 3.23 -1.08 -17.99
N GLY A 325 3.55 -1.60 -16.83
CA GLY A 325 4.34 -2.80 -16.62
C GLY A 325 4.14 -3.34 -15.22
N ILE A 326 4.34 -4.64 -15.03
CA ILE A 326 4.28 -5.25 -13.71
C ILE A 326 5.65 -5.73 -13.23
N ALA A 327 5.87 -5.66 -11.91
CA ALA A 327 6.91 -6.43 -11.25
C ALA A 327 6.26 -7.70 -10.69
N LEU A 328 6.50 -8.83 -11.35
CA LEU A 328 5.99 -10.12 -10.91
C LEU A 328 6.89 -10.69 -9.82
N THR A 329 6.31 -11.01 -8.67
CA THR A 329 7.06 -11.46 -7.48
C THR A 329 6.69 -12.88 -7.07
N LYS A 330 7.58 -13.54 -6.33
CA LYS A 330 7.33 -14.85 -5.72
C LYS A 330 7.00 -15.98 -6.71
N LEU A 331 7.63 -15.96 -7.88
CA LEU A 331 7.52 -17.05 -8.85
C LEU A 331 8.03 -18.37 -8.27
N ASP A 332 9.08 -18.31 -7.48
CA ASP A 332 9.74 -19.42 -6.78
C ASP A 332 8.82 -20.24 -5.86
N ILE A 333 7.73 -19.65 -5.40
CA ILE A 333 6.75 -20.35 -4.54
C ILE A 333 5.94 -21.38 -5.31
N LEU A 334 5.87 -21.24 -6.64
CA LEU A 334 5.17 -22.15 -7.53
C LEU A 334 6.02 -23.36 -7.98
N ASP A 335 7.31 -23.39 -7.65
CA ASP A 335 8.19 -24.52 -7.96
C ASP A 335 7.63 -25.84 -7.38
N GLY A 336 7.66 -26.91 -8.18
CA GLY A 336 7.22 -28.23 -7.77
C GLY A 336 5.69 -28.46 -7.75
N PHE A 337 4.88 -27.52 -8.24
CA PHE A 337 3.48 -27.82 -8.56
C PHE A 337 3.41 -28.50 -9.93
N PRO A 338 2.69 -29.64 -10.03
CA PRO A 338 2.54 -30.34 -11.33
C PRO A 338 1.66 -29.56 -12.32
N GLU A 339 0.70 -28.82 -11.80
CA GLU A 339 -0.24 -27.98 -12.54
C GLU A 339 -0.46 -26.68 -11.78
N ILE A 340 -0.60 -25.58 -12.50
CA ILE A 340 -0.88 -24.25 -11.95
C ILE A 340 -2.13 -23.71 -12.64
N LYS A 341 -3.10 -23.23 -11.87
CA LYS A 341 -4.32 -22.67 -12.43
C LYS A 341 -4.25 -21.14 -12.47
N ILE A 342 -4.79 -20.56 -13.55
CA ILE A 342 -4.94 -19.13 -13.75
C ILE A 342 -6.42 -18.83 -13.92
N CYS A 343 -6.99 -17.97 -13.10
CA CYS A 343 -8.37 -17.51 -13.28
C CYS A 343 -8.42 -16.49 -14.42
N VAL A 344 -9.16 -16.81 -15.47
CA VAL A 344 -9.26 -16.00 -16.70
C VAL A 344 -10.55 -15.18 -16.77
N GLY A 345 -11.52 -15.46 -15.91
CA GLY A 345 -12.82 -14.82 -15.82
C GLY A 345 -13.70 -15.48 -14.77
N TYR A 346 -14.96 -15.11 -14.71
CA TYR A 346 -15.92 -15.64 -13.73
C TYR A 346 -17.24 -16.04 -14.40
N LYS A 347 -17.93 -17.01 -13.77
CA LYS A 347 -19.36 -17.22 -13.98
C LYS A 347 -20.14 -16.50 -12.90
N LEU A 348 -21.16 -15.76 -13.29
CA LEU A 348 -22.13 -15.12 -12.41
C LEU A 348 -23.53 -15.34 -12.97
N ASP A 349 -24.39 -16.05 -12.25
CA ASP A 349 -25.77 -16.33 -12.64
C ASP A 349 -25.89 -16.90 -14.06
N GLY A 350 -25.00 -17.85 -14.41
CA GLY A 350 -24.96 -18.49 -15.71
C GLY A 350 -24.30 -17.70 -16.85
N ARG A 351 -23.85 -16.46 -16.59
CA ARG A 351 -23.15 -15.62 -17.57
C ARG A 351 -21.65 -15.60 -17.28
N THR A 352 -20.86 -15.60 -18.33
CA THR A 352 -19.40 -15.37 -18.23
C THR A 352 -19.12 -13.87 -18.22
N ILE A 353 -18.32 -13.43 -17.25
CA ILE A 353 -17.83 -12.05 -17.11
C ILE A 353 -16.32 -12.04 -16.95
N ASP A 354 -15.67 -10.95 -17.38
CA ASP A 354 -14.21 -10.79 -17.37
C ASP A 354 -13.71 -9.76 -16.34
N TYR A 355 -14.54 -9.40 -15.39
CA TYR A 355 -14.26 -8.46 -14.30
C TYR A 355 -14.98 -8.88 -13.02
N LEU A 356 -14.48 -8.42 -11.86
CA LEU A 356 -15.18 -8.63 -10.59
C LEU A 356 -16.23 -7.52 -10.40
N PRO A 357 -17.52 -7.87 -10.19
CA PRO A 357 -18.57 -6.88 -9.96
C PRO A 357 -18.32 -6.05 -8.70
N ALA A 358 -18.82 -4.80 -8.67
CA ALA A 358 -18.68 -3.95 -7.49
C ALA A 358 -19.58 -4.36 -6.32
N SER A 359 -20.74 -4.99 -6.59
CA SER A 359 -21.69 -5.41 -5.55
C SER A 359 -21.13 -6.57 -4.74
N GLU A 360 -21.08 -6.41 -3.40
CA GLU A 360 -20.68 -7.47 -2.45
C GLU A 360 -21.49 -8.75 -2.67
N HIS A 361 -22.81 -8.63 -2.86
CA HIS A 361 -23.70 -9.76 -3.14
C HIS A 361 -23.33 -10.48 -4.45
N ALA A 362 -22.94 -9.77 -5.49
CA ALA A 362 -22.48 -10.39 -6.73
C ALA A 362 -21.07 -11.01 -6.55
N GLN A 363 -20.17 -10.33 -5.83
CA GLN A 363 -18.83 -10.84 -5.54
C GLN A 363 -18.83 -12.17 -4.77
N SER A 364 -19.81 -12.37 -3.89
CA SER A 364 -19.94 -13.63 -3.13
C SER A 364 -20.44 -14.81 -3.94
N ARG A 365 -20.95 -14.58 -5.17
CA ARG A 365 -21.52 -15.60 -6.05
C ARG A 365 -20.72 -15.88 -7.30
N VAL A 366 -19.63 -15.12 -7.55
CA VAL A 366 -18.78 -15.40 -8.70
C VAL A 366 -18.07 -16.72 -8.54
N GLU A 367 -18.02 -17.51 -9.60
CA GLU A 367 -17.27 -18.75 -9.67
C GLU A 367 -16.09 -18.57 -10.65
N PRO A 368 -14.84 -18.82 -10.23
CA PRO A 368 -13.68 -18.62 -11.09
C PRO A 368 -13.66 -19.62 -12.24
N ILE A 369 -13.35 -19.12 -13.42
CA ILE A 369 -13.09 -19.93 -14.62
C ILE A 369 -11.57 -20.06 -14.75
N TYR A 370 -11.07 -21.29 -14.72
CA TYR A 370 -9.64 -21.57 -14.74
C TYR A 370 -9.16 -22.06 -16.10
N GLU A 371 -7.97 -21.58 -16.47
CA GLU A 371 -7.07 -22.20 -17.42
C GLU A 371 -5.98 -22.94 -16.64
N THR A 372 -5.57 -24.12 -17.08
CA THR A 372 -4.50 -24.91 -16.46
C THR A 372 -3.22 -24.75 -17.26
N ALA A 373 -2.17 -24.31 -16.60
CA ALA A 373 -0.81 -24.26 -17.10
C ALA A 373 -0.01 -25.46 -16.58
N GLU A 374 0.94 -25.93 -17.39
CA GLU A 374 1.93 -26.92 -16.98
C GLU A 374 2.80 -26.34 -15.85
N GLY A 375 3.00 -27.10 -14.78
CA GLY A 375 3.92 -26.75 -13.72
C GLY A 375 5.37 -27.11 -14.05
N TRP A 376 6.25 -26.90 -13.12
CA TRP A 376 7.69 -27.20 -13.27
C TRP A 376 8.27 -27.71 -11.95
N ASN A 377 9.30 -28.56 -12.06
CA ASN A 377 9.98 -29.12 -10.90
C ASN A 377 11.33 -28.47 -10.60
N GLU A 378 11.93 -27.83 -11.58
CA GLU A 378 13.21 -27.15 -11.46
C GLU A 378 13.03 -25.85 -10.65
N ALA A 379 14.07 -25.50 -9.89
CA ALA A 379 14.05 -24.28 -9.08
C ALA A 379 14.12 -23.03 -9.96
N THR A 380 13.16 -22.11 -9.80
CA THR A 380 13.23 -20.76 -10.35
C THR A 380 13.93 -19.78 -9.40
N ALA A 381 14.09 -20.17 -8.14
CA ALA A 381 14.77 -19.36 -7.12
C ALA A 381 16.18 -18.97 -7.53
N LYS A 382 16.52 -17.68 -7.36
CA LYS A 382 17.82 -17.07 -7.69
C LYS A 382 18.16 -16.98 -9.19
N ALA A 383 17.21 -17.26 -10.09
CA ALA A 383 17.41 -16.99 -11.51
C ALA A 383 17.56 -15.48 -11.75
N ARG A 384 18.57 -15.10 -12.54
CA ARG A 384 18.92 -13.71 -12.88
C ARG A 384 18.81 -13.42 -14.39
N SER A 385 18.42 -14.42 -15.17
CA SER A 385 18.16 -14.30 -16.60
C SER A 385 17.06 -15.25 -17.02
N TRP A 386 16.38 -14.94 -18.13
CA TRP A 386 15.37 -15.81 -18.71
C TRP A 386 15.87 -17.21 -19.05
N ALA A 387 17.13 -17.32 -19.49
CA ALA A 387 17.75 -18.60 -19.85
C ALA A 387 17.92 -19.55 -18.65
N GLN A 388 17.84 -19.04 -17.43
CA GLN A 388 17.92 -19.84 -16.19
C GLN A 388 16.55 -20.36 -15.73
N LEU A 389 15.46 -19.91 -16.35
CA LEU A 389 14.12 -20.33 -15.98
C LEU A 389 13.70 -21.59 -16.74
N PRO A 390 12.95 -22.52 -16.10
CA PRO A 390 12.30 -23.62 -16.79
C PRO A 390 11.36 -23.12 -17.90
N GLY A 391 11.27 -23.87 -18.99
CA GLY A 391 10.41 -23.51 -20.12
C GLY A 391 8.94 -23.34 -19.75
N ALA A 392 8.43 -24.17 -18.83
CA ALA A 392 7.06 -24.04 -18.33
C ALA A 392 6.85 -22.76 -17.49
N ALA A 393 7.85 -22.37 -16.69
CA ALA A 393 7.79 -21.10 -15.94
C ALA A 393 7.79 -19.88 -16.89
N VAL A 394 8.59 -19.91 -17.95
CA VAL A 394 8.58 -18.87 -18.99
C VAL A 394 7.21 -18.79 -19.68
N LYS A 395 6.62 -19.93 -20.06
CA LYS A 395 5.27 -19.98 -20.64
C LYS A 395 4.21 -19.42 -19.69
N TYR A 396 4.30 -19.76 -18.41
CA TYR A 396 3.40 -19.22 -17.38
C TYR A 396 3.47 -17.69 -17.29
N VAL A 397 4.67 -17.12 -17.22
CA VAL A 397 4.86 -15.66 -17.16
C VAL A 397 4.33 -14.99 -18.44
N ARG A 398 4.63 -15.54 -19.63
CA ARG A 398 4.12 -15.01 -20.89
C ARG A 398 2.60 -15.09 -20.99
N ARG A 399 2.01 -16.18 -20.48
CA ARG A 399 0.55 -16.31 -20.44
C ARG A 399 -0.10 -15.28 -19.52
N ILE A 400 0.51 -14.96 -18.39
CA ILE A 400 0.06 -13.85 -17.52
C ILE A 400 0.07 -12.53 -18.31
N GLU A 401 1.17 -12.18 -18.99
CA GLU A 401 1.26 -10.95 -19.79
C GLU A 401 0.12 -10.84 -20.83
N GLU A 402 -0.14 -11.91 -21.56
CA GLU A 402 -1.23 -11.98 -22.52
C GLU A 402 -2.61 -11.75 -21.89
N LEU A 403 -2.89 -12.43 -20.77
CA LEU A 403 -4.18 -12.40 -20.11
C LEU A 403 -4.48 -11.03 -19.47
N ILE A 404 -3.47 -10.38 -18.91
CA ILE A 404 -3.65 -9.07 -18.26
C ILE A 404 -3.46 -7.89 -19.23
N GLY A 405 -2.88 -8.14 -20.41
CA GLY A 405 -2.58 -7.11 -21.41
C GLY A 405 -1.50 -6.12 -20.97
N CYS A 406 -0.51 -6.57 -20.17
CA CYS A 406 0.52 -5.73 -19.61
C CYS A 406 1.84 -6.51 -19.50
N PRO A 407 3.00 -5.94 -19.93
CA PRO A 407 4.28 -6.65 -19.87
C PRO A 407 4.80 -6.80 -18.45
N VAL A 408 5.58 -7.85 -18.22
CA VAL A 408 6.40 -8.00 -17.01
C VAL A 408 7.69 -7.20 -17.18
N ALA A 409 7.77 -6.05 -16.53
CA ALA A 409 8.95 -5.18 -16.56
C ALA A 409 10.06 -5.70 -15.64
N LEU A 410 9.71 -6.33 -14.52
CA LEU A 410 10.63 -6.96 -13.57
C LEU A 410 10.08 -8.32 -13.13
N LEU A 411 10.97 -9.32 -13.04
CA LEU A 411 10.62 -10.62 -12.47
C LEU A 411 11.50 -10.91 -11.25
N SER A 412 10.88 -11.01 -10.08
CA SER A 412 11.56 -11.33 -8.82
C SER A 412 11.49 -12.83 -8.55
N THR A 413 12.62 -13.48 -8.44
CA THR A 413 12.78 -14.93 -8.30
C THR A 413 13.18 -15.39 -6.90
N SER A 414 13.46 -14.47 -5.97
CA SER A 414 13.70 -14.74 -4.55
C SER A 414 13.51 -13.47 -3.71
N PRO A 415 13.59 -13.54 -2.37
CA PRO A 415 13.55 -12.36 -1.52
C PRO A 415 14.74 -11.40 -1.71
N GLU A 416 15.89 -11.91 -2.15
CA GLU A 416 17.11 -11.13 -2.32
C GLU A 416 17.00 -10.14 -3.48
N ARG A 417 17.57 -8.96 -3.30
CA ARG A 417 17.48 -7.85 -4.27
C ARG A 417 18.07 -8.19 -5.64
N GLU A 418 19.24 -8.82 -5.67
CA GLU A 418 19.96 -9.18 -6.87
C GLU A 418 19.25 -10.26 -7.71
N ASP A 419 18.34 -11.00 -7.09
CA ASP A 419 17.58 -12.07 -7.73
C ASP A 419 16.33 -11.50 -8.41
N THR A 420 16.59 -10.57 -9.34
CA THR A 420 15.57 -9.88 -10.15
C THR A 420 16.03 -9.83 -11.60
N ILE A 421 15.16 -10.30 -12.50
CA ILE A 421 15.37 -10.19 -13.95
C ILE A 421 14.72 -8.88 -14.40
N LEU A 422 15.53 -7.94 -14.89
CA LEU A 422 15.06 -6.65 -15.39
C LEU A 422 14.82 -6.74 -16.90
N MET A 423 13.63 -6.47 -17.37
CA MET A 423 13.28 -6.36 -18.79
C MET A 423 13.14 -4.92 -19.24
N GLN A 424 12.59 -4.06 -18.37
CA GLN A 424 12.40 -2.65 -18.65
C GLN A 424 12.65 -1.83 -17.40
N ASN A 425 13.49 -0.81 -17.51
CA ASN A 425 13.70 0.12 -16.40
C ASN A 425 12.56 1.16 -16.38
N PRO A 426 11.73 1.23 -15.32
CA PRO A 426 10.61 2.17 -15.25
C PRO A 426 10.99 3.66 -15.35
N PHE A 427 12.23 4.02 -14.96
CA PHE A 427 12.72 5.40 -15.08
C PHE A 427 13.20 5.78 -16.49
N GLU A 428 13.36 4.82 -17.38
CA GLU A 428 13.85 5.00 -18.76
C GLU A 428 12.75 4.75 -19.82
N ALA A 429 11.55 4.41 -19.36
CA ALA A 429 10.40 4.07 -20.18
C ALA A 429 9.67 5.31 -20.75
#